data_41dd00b538e6c6bf693aa02292bd2f68
#
_entry.id   41dd00b538e6c6bf693aa02292bd2f68
#
_cell.length_a   1.000
_cell.length_b   1.000
_cell.length_c   1.000
_cell.angle_alpha   90.00
_cell.angle_beta   90.00
_cell.angle_gamma   90.00
#
_symmetry.space_group_name_H-M   'P 1'
#
loop_
_entity.id
_entity.type
_entity.pdbx_description
1 polymer ?
#
loop_
_entity_poly.entity_id
_entity_poly.type
_entity_poly.pdbx_seq_one_letter_code
_entity_poly.pdbx_strand_id
1 'polypeptide(L)'
;MKKLHLITLVAVSLLIASCSTSGKAVDNASIQGDWMILSALGISTASGEETHYIKFDGKEKVNGFAGVNRFFGSYQCTKGKLTFSSMGMTRMMGPNMQIEDSVSKALGKVDRVRIKGTSATLYDAQGKAVITMKRK
;
A
#
# COMPACT_ATOMS: atom_id res chain seq x y z
N MET A 1 -23.49 -63.74 31.30
CA MET A 1 -23.82 -62.28 31.38
C MET A 1 -22.76 -61.52 30.62
N LYS A 2 -23.08 -61.01 29.47
CA LYS A 2 -22.14 -60.20 28.66
C LYS A 2 -22.36 -58.76 28.98
N LYS A 3 -21.36 -58.11 29.62
CA LYS A 3 -21.39 -56.67 29.85
C LYS A 3 -21.05 -55.95 28.55
N LEU A 4 -22.02 -55.25 28.04
CA LEU A 4 -21.87 -54.37 26.86
C LEU A 4 -21.22 -53.08 27.31
N HIS A 5 -19.99 -52.83 26.93
CA HIS A 5 -19.31 -51.55 27.16
C HIS A 5 -19.72 -50.60 26.04
N LEU A 6 -20.54 -49.63 26.40
CA LEU A 6 -20.93 -48.51 25.53
C LEU A 6 -19.75 -47.53 25.48
N ILE A 7 -19.03 -47.53 24.36
CA ILE A 7 -17.99 -46.57 24.10
C ILE A 7 -18.69 -45.32 23.56
N THR A 8 -18.79 -44.31 24.42
CA THR A 8 -19.26 -42.98 24.02
C THR A 8 -18.14 -42.27 23.25
N LEU A 9 -18.30 -42.20 21.93
CA LEU A 9 -17.40 -41.43 21.09
C LEU A 9 -17.74 -39.94 21.25
N VAL A 10 -16.94 -39.23 22.01
CA VAL A 10 -17.04 -37.77 22.11
C VAL A 10 -16.38 -37.18 20.85
N ALA A 11 -17.19 -36.77 19.92
CA ALA A 11 -16.75 -36.00 18.77
C ALA A 11 -16.43 -34.57 19.23
N VAL A 12 -15.15 -34.27 19.44
CA VAL A 12 -14.66 -32.90 19.62
C VAL A 12 -14.67 -32.24 18.27
N SER A 13 -15.73 -31.50 17.98
CA SER A 13 -15.80 -30.60 16.83
C SER A 13 -14.92 -29.40 17.10
N LEU A 14 -13.72 -29.40 16.49
CA LEU A 14 -12.82 -28.27 16.47
C LEU A 14 -13.47 -27.20 15.57
N LEU A 15 -14.14 -26.23 16.16
CA LEU A 15 -14.56 -25.01 15.50
C LEU A 15 -13.31 -24.18 15.19
N ILE A 16 -12.77 -24.36 14.01
CA ILE A 16 -11.79 -23.44 13.46
C ILE A 16 -12.55 -22.15 13.14
N ALA A 17 -12.53 -21.21 14.07
CA ALA A 17 -12.96 -19.84 13.79
C ALA A 17 -11.96 -19.25 12.80
N SER A 18 -12.26 -19.41 11.51
CA SER A 18 -11.59 -18.67 10.47
C SER A 18 -11.99 -17.21 10.65
N CYS A 19 -11.17 -16.42 11.34
CA CYS A 19 -11.23 -14.97 11.28
C CYS A 19 -10.81 -14.53 9.87
N SER A 20 -11.71 -14.63 8.91
CA SER A 20 -11.59 -13.89 7.67
C SER A 20 -11.85 -12.43 8.02
N THR A 21 -10.81 -11.67 8.29
CA THR A 21 -10.86 -10.22 8.18
C THR A 21 -11.18 -9.91 6.74
N SER A 22 -12.47 -9.85 6.44
CA SER A 22 -13.00 -9.42 5.15
C SER A 22 -12.76 -7.92 5.01
N GLY A 23 -11.50 -7.53 4.86
CA GLY A 23 -11.11 -6.20 4.43
C GLY A 23 -11.63 -6.01 3.01
N LYS A 24 -12.44 -4.97 2.80
CA LYS A 24 -12.88 -4.60 1.46
C LYS A 24 -11.63 -4.47 0.56
N ALA A 25 -11.65 -5.14 -0.58
CA ALA A 25 -10.55 -5.05 -1.54
C ALA A 25 -10.35 -3.59 -1.96
N VAL A 26 -9.09 -3.15 -2.03
CA VAL A 26 -8.76 -1.79 -2.45
C VAL A 26 -9.00 -1.64 -3.94
N ASP A 27 -9.74 -0.62 -4.32
CA ASP A 27 -10.05 -0.24 -5.69
C ASP A 27 -9.71 1.24 -5.95
N ASN A 28 -9.97 1.73 -7.15
CA ASN A 28 -9.75 3.15 -7.50
C ASN A 28 -10.45 4.10 -6.54
N ALA A 29 -11.67 3.80 -6.13
CA ALA A 29 -12.43 4.67 -5.23
C ALA A 29 -11.82 4.71 -3.82
N SER A 30 -11.33 3.58 -3.34
CA SER A 30 -10.74 3.46 -2.00
C SER A 30 -9.41 4.21 -1.87
N ILE A 31 -8.60 4.22 -2.95
CA ILE A 31 -7.26 4.85 -2.92
C ILE A 31 -7.31 6.35 -3.19
N GLN A 32 -8.39 6.87 -3.79
CA GLN A 32 -8.52 8.30 -4.09
C GLN A 32 -8.24 9.20 -2.90
N GLY A 33 -7.66 10.36 -3.18
CA GLY A 33 -7.34 11.38 -2.20
C GLY A 33 -5.86 11.69 -2.09
N ASP A 34 -5.55 12.51 -1.10
CA ASP A 34 -4.20 13.00 -0.84
C ASP A 34 -3.55 12.16 0.26
N TRP A 35 -2.37 11.64 -0.04
CA TRP A 35 -1.58 10.83 0.86
C TRP A 35 -0.21 11.45 1.10
N MET A 36 0.15 11.61 2.35
CA MET A 36 1.51 11.99 2.74
C MET A 36 2.40 10.76 2.74
N ILE A 37 3.51 10.79 2.03
CA ILE A 37 4.51 9.72 2.06
C ILE A 37 5.30 9.84 3.36
N LEU A 38 5.39 8.77 4.13
CA LEU A 38 6.12 8.71 5.39
C LEU A 38 7.49 8.06 5.24
N SER A 39 7.59 7.08 4.35
CA SER A 39 8.87 6.42 4.03
C SER A 39 8.85 5.84 2.63
N ALA A 40 10.00 5.71 2.03
CA ALA A 40 10.21 5.03 0.75
C ALA A 40 11.50 4.20 0.81
N LEU A 41 11.40 2.91 0.48
CA LEU A 41 12.51 1.93 0.56
C LEU A 41 13.27 1.98 1.91
N GLY A 42 12.51 2.14 3.01
CA GLY A 42 13.08 2.22 4.36
C GLY A 42 13.67 3.58 4.75
N ILE A 43 13.70 4.55 3.84
CA ILE A 43 14.15 5.91 4.13
C ILE A 43 12.96 6.76 4.56
N SER A 44 13.05 7.39 5.74
CA SER A 44 12.02 8.31 6.24
C SER A 44 12.01 9.60 5.41
N THR A 45 10.81 10.06 5.05
CA THR A 45 10.61 11.34 4.38
C THR A 45 10.39 12.49 5.37
N ALA A 46 10.33 12.21 6.67
CA ALA A 46 9.98 13.19 7.70
C ALA A 46 11.10 14.22 8.00
N SER A 47 12.28 14.06 7.42
CA SER A 47 13.43 14.94 7.66
C SER A 47 13.52 16.15 6.74
N GLY A 48 12.55 16.36 5.85
CA GLY A 48 12.50 17.49 4.93
C GLY A 48 11.48 18.55 5.33
N GLU A 49 11.75 19.80 5.03
CA GLU A 49 10.82 20.92 5.23
C GLU A 49 9.59 20.82 4.30
N GLU A 50 9.71 20.08 3.21
CA GLU A 50 8.65 19.91 2.23
C GLU A 50 7.92 18.56 2.41
N THR A 51 6.59 18.63 2.32
CA THR A 51 5.74 17.45 2.46
C THR A 51 5.76 16.61 1.19
N HIS A 52 6.35 15.42 1.26
CA HIS A 52 6.28 14.43 0.19
C HIS A 52 4.86 13.87 0.12
N TYR A 53 4.27 13.86 -1.04
CA TYR A 53 2.90 13.37 -1.19
C TYR A 53 2.65 12.65 -2.51
N ILE A 54 1.59 11.87 -2.51
CA ILE A 54 1.00 11.27 -3.69
C ILE A 54 -0.51 11.51 -3.65
N LYS A 55 -1.07 11.95 -4.77
CA LYS A 55 -2.49 12.22 -4.94
C LYS A 55 -3.06 11.35 -6.05
N PHE A 56 -4.09 10.62 -5.73
CA PHE A 56 -4.88 9.82 -6.66
C PHE A 56 -6.21 10.53 -6.91
N ASP A 57 -6.49 10.90 -8.15
CA ASP A 57 -7.74 11.56 -8.50
C ASP A 57 -8.80 10.57 -9.02
N GLY A 58 -10.04 11.06 -9.16
CA GLY A 58 -11.16 10.25 -9.64
C GLY A 58 -11.15 9.94 -11.13
N LYS A 59 -10.17 10.46 -11.88
CA LYS A 59 -10.01 10.26 -13.33
C LYS A 59 -8.83 9.34 -13.66
N GLU A 60 -8.43 8.51 -12.71
CA GLU A 60 -7.28 7.60 -12.84
C GLU A 60 -5.96 8.32 -13.08
N LYS A 61 -5.84 9.57 -12.62
CA LYS A 61 -4.60 10.34 -12.67
C LYS A 61 -3.94 10.33 -11.30
N VAL A 62 -2.62 10.26 -11.33
CA VAL A 62 -1.77 10.35 -10.15
C VAL A 62 -0.77 11.48 -10.32
N ASN A 63 -0.53 12.20 -9.26
CA ASN A 63 0.54 13.19 -9.19
C ASN A 63 1.10 13.25 -7.77
N GLY A 64 2.25 13.85 -7.62
CA GLY A 64 2.85 13.99 -6.32
C GLY A 64 4.14 14.77 -6.33
N PHE A 65 4.77 14.81 -5.17
CA PHE A 65 6.04 15.47 -4.93
C PHE A 65 7.00 14.48 -4.24
N ALA A 66 8.14 14.27 -4.85
CA ALA A 66 9.09 13.23 -4.44
C ALA A 66 10.24 13.78 -3.55
N GLY A 67 10.34 15.08 -3.37
CA GLY A 67 11.38 15.73 -2.58
C GLY A 67 11.92 17.00 -3.23
N VAL A 68 12.24 16.95 -4.49
CA VAL A 68 12.65 18.09 -5.33
C VAL A 68 11.75 18.20 -6.54
N ASN A 69 11.40 17.07 -7.12
CA ASN A 69 10.65 17.00 -8.37
C ASN A 69 9.21 16.54 -8.16
N ARG A 70 8.35 17.03 -9.04
CA ARG A 70 6.97 16.57 -9.16
C ARG A 70 6.91 15.40 -10.11
N PHE A 71 6.07 14.41 -9.77
CA PHE A 71 5.75 13.31 -10.66
C PHE A 71 4.25 13.32 -11.01
N PHE A 72 3.93 12.73 -12.12
CA PHE A 72 2.56 12.63 -12.63
C PHE A 72 2.43 11.40 -13.53
N GLY A 73 1.20 10.95 -13.72
CA GLY A 73 0.92 9.80 -14.57
C GLY A 73 -0.52 9.35 -14.44
N SER A 74 -0.75 8.09 -14.77
CA SER A 74 -2.03 7.41 -14.59
C SER A 74 -1.87 6.22 -13.66
N TYR A 75 -2.98 5.82 -13.03
CA TYR A 75 -2.99 4.64 -12.17
C TYR A 75 -4.26 3.83 -12.41
N GLN A 76 -4.20 2.57 -12.05
CA GLN A 76 -5.35 1.70 -11.94
C GLN A 76 -5.20 0.82 -10.70
N CYS A 77 -6.27 0.71 -9.94
CA CYS A 77 -6.31 -0.12 -8.73
C CYS A 77 -7.51 -1.04 -8.78
N THR A 78 -7.26 -2.35 -8.77
CA THR A 78 -8.29 -3.37 -8.81
C THR A 78 -7.91 -4.51 -7.87
N LYS A 79 -8.76 -4.79 -6.89
CA LYS A 79 -8.54 -5.87 -5.90
C LYS A 79 -7.17 -5.80 -5.22
N GLY A 80 -6.72 -4.60 -4.90
CA GLY A 80 -5.43 -4.36 -4.26
C GLY A 80 -4.23 -4.35 -5.20
N LYS A 81 -4.39 -4.66 -6.48
CA LYS A 81 -3.34 -4.50 -7.47
C LYS A 81 -3.31 -3.06 -7.95
N LEU A 82 -2.18 -2.40 -7.76
CA LEU A 82 -1.96 -1.01 -8.13
C LEU A 82 -0.93 -0.94 -9.25
N THR A 83 -1.33 -0.39 -10.37
CA THR A 83 -0.48 -0.23 -11.55
C THR A 83 -0.36 1.25 -11.91
N PHE A 84 0.86 1.71 -12.12
CA PHE A 84 1.16 3.02 -12.68
C PHE A 84 1.50 2.92 -14.16
N SER A 85 1.09 3.91 -14.93
CA SER A 85 1.41 4.01 -16.35
C SER A 85 1.64 5.47 -16.76
N SER A 86 2.38 5.65 -17.85
CA SER A 86 2.68 6.99 -18.40
C SER A 86 3.29 7.94 -17.37
N MET A 87 4.14 7.40 -16.49
CA MET A 87 4.78 8.19 -15.43
C MET A 87 5.84 9.13 -16.00
N GLY A 88 5.75 10.38 -15.59
CA GLY A 88 6.73 11.42 -15.86
C GLY A 88 7.16 12.11 -14.57
N MET A 89 8.32 12.74 -14.60
CA MET A 89 8.86 13.50 -13.49
C MET A 89 9.65 14.68 -14.00
N THR A 90 9.56 15.84 -13.34
CA THR A 90 10.46 16.96 -13.56
C THR A 90 11.89 16.59 -13.18
N ARG A 91 12.89 17.29 -13.66
CA ARG A 91 14.30 16.95 -13.47
C ARG A 91 15.09 18.16 -12.99
N MET A 92 14.76 18.63 -11.80
CA MET A 92 15.52 19.67 -11.12
C MET A 92 16.50 19.02 -10.14
N MET A 93 17.60 19.68 -9.86
CA MET A 93 18.54 19.31 -8.80
C MET A 93 18.25 20.17 -7.58
N GLY A 94 18.35 19.57 -6.40
CA GLY A 94 18.08 20.25 -5.13
C GLY A 94 18.60 19.48 -3.93
N PRO A 95 18.36 19.98 -2.72
CA PRO A 95 18.69 19.27 -1.49
C PRO A 95 17.85 17.98 -1.38
N ASN A 96 18.32 17.02 -0.60
CA ASN A 96 17.61 15.77 -0.29
C ASN A 96 17.32 14.85 -1.49
N MET A 97 18.15 14.87 -2.52
CA MET A 97 18.02 13.97 -3.68
C MET A 97 17.96 12.50 -3.30
N GLN A 98 18.56 12.11 -2.17
CA GLN A 98 18.48 10.73 -1.66
C GLN A 98 17.04 10.31 -1.34
N ILE A 99 16.23 11.20 -0.78
CA ILE A 99 14.81 10.93 -0.51
C ILE A 99 14.06 10.80 -1.83
N GLU A 100 14.29 11.72 -2.75
CA GLU A 100 13.67 11.67 -4.09
C GLU A 100 14.00 10.40 -4.84
N ASP A 101 15.27 10.00 -4.85
CA ASP A 101 15.71 8.74 -5.47
C ASP A 101 14.98 7.53 -4.87
N SER A 102 14.79 7.53 -3.55
CA SER A 102 14.06 6.46 -2.86
C SER A 102 12.60 6.43 -3.26
N VAL A 103 11.93 7.57 -3.33
CA VAL A 103 10.53 7.68 -3.75
C VAL A 103 10.38 7.26 -5.21
N SER A 104 11.23 7.75 -6.09
CA SER A 104 11.22 7.42 -7.52
C SER A 104 11.43 5.93 -7.77
N LYS A 105 12.43 5.34 -7.12
CA LYS A 105 12.71 3.89 -7.21
C LYS A 105 11.56 3.07 -6.64
N ALA A 106 10.99 3.50 -5.51
CA ALA A 106 9.85 2.83 -4.90
C ALA A 106 8.62 2.83 -5.81
N LEU A 107 8.29 3.98 -6.41
CA LEU A 107 7.17 4.08 -7.36
C LEU A 107 7.31 3.10 -8.53
N GLY A 108 8.53 2.91 -9.04
CA GLY A 108 8.80 1.94 -10.11
C GLY A 108 8.66 0.47 -9.71
N LYS A 109 8.57 0.17 -8.41
CA LYS A 109 8.44 -1.19 -7.88
C LYS A 109 7.04 -1.55 -7.42
N VAL A 110 6.11 -0.59 -7.34
CA VAL A 110 4.77 -0.80 -6.82
C VAL A 110 4.00 -1.83 -7.64
N ASP A 111 3.41 -2.78 -6.95
CA ASP A 111 2.52 -3.80 -7.52
C ASP A 111 1.18 -3.91 -6.77
N ARG A 112 1.20 -3.69 -5.46
CA ARG A 112 0.03 -3.85 -4.59
C ARG A 112 -0.09 -2.73 -3.59
N VAL A 113 -1.33 -2.55 -3.09
CA VAL A 113 -1.64 -1.62 -2.02
C VAL A 113 -2.54 -2.26 -0.98
N ARG A 114 -2.30 -1.92 0.27
CA ARG A 114 -3.22 -2.20 1.39
C ARG A 114 -3.54 -0.90 2.11
N ILE A 115 -4.80 -0.71 2.44
CA ILE A 115 -5.28 0.43 3.21
C ILE A 115 -5.80 -0.09 4.54
N LYS A 116 -5.35 0.52 5.63
CA LYS A 116 -5.82 0.25 6.98
C LYS A 116 -6.16 1.58 7.66
N GLY A 117 -7.46 1.91 7.75
CA GLY A 117 -7.91 3.20 8.27
C GLY A 117 -7.37 4.36 7.43
N THR A 118 -6.59 5.24 8.07
CA THR A 118 -5.96 6.40 7.42
C THR A 118 -4.55 6.12 6.91
N SER A 119 -4.05 4.90 7.07
CA SER A 119 -2.72 4.49 6.62
C SER A 119 -2.82 3.59 5.41
N ALA A 120 -1.83 3.66 4.54
CA ALA A 120 -1.68 2.76 3.42
C ALA A 120 -0.22 2.35 3.24
N THR A 121 -0.03 1.15 2.71
CA THR A 121 1.28 0.62 2.36
C THR A 121 1.26 0.11 0.93
N LEU A 122 2.24 0.52 0.15
CA LEU A 122 2.48 0.02 -1.19
C LEU A 122 3.56 -1.06 -1.14
N TYR A 123 3.34 -2.14 -1.85
CA TYR A 123 4.22 -3.31 -1.88
C TYR A 123 4.71 -3.58 -3.30
N ASP A 124 5.89 -4.17 -3.40
CA ASP A 124 6.41 -4.70 -4.65
C ASP A 124 5.78 -6.07 -5.00
N ALA A 125 6.16 -6.63 -6.14
CA ALA A 125 5.65 -7.92 -6.60
C ALA A 125 6.05 -9.10 -5.69
N GLN A 126 7.09 -8.95 -4.86
CA GLN A 126 7.53 -9.94 -3.87
C GLN A 126 6.83 -9.78 -2.51
N GLY A 127 5.95 -8.79 -2.37
CA GLY A 127 5.24 -8.50 -1.14
C GLY A 127 6.04 -7.69 -0.12
N LYS A 128 7.16 -7.08 -0.53
CA LYS A 128 7.94 -6.18 0.32
C LYS A 128 7.34 -4.79 0.30
N ALA A 129 7.18 -4.16 1.48
CA ALA A 129 6.73 -2.78 1.60
C ALA A 129 7.77 -1.84 0.97
N VAL A 130 7.34 -0.99 0.04
CA VAL A 130 8.20 -0.02 -0.64
C VAL A 130 7.84 1.43 -0.32
N ILE A 131 6.57 1.74 -0.03
CA ILE A 131 6.12 3.05 0.41
C ILE A 131 5.14 2.87 1.56
N THR A 132 5.31 3.66 2.62
CA THR A 132 4.29 3.84 3.66
C THR A 132 3.75 5.27 3.58
N MET A 133 2.44 5.42 3.73
CA MET A 133 1.78 6.71 3.59
C MET A 133 0.57 6.84 4.50
N LYS A 134 0.13 8.05 4.73
CA LYS A 134 -1.01 8.40 5.57
C LYS A 134 -1.88 9.43 4.86
N ARG A 135 -3.20 9.35 5.02
CA ARG A 135 -4.11 10.38 4.51
C ARG A 135 -3.79 11.75 5.11
N LYS A 136 -3.85 12.75 4.27
CA LYS A 136 -3.78 14.15 4.67
C LYS A 136 -5.05 14.61 5.34
#